data_79fa6763a3184abb55f86996cd6715ee
#
_entry.id   79fa6763a3184abb55f86996cd6715ee
#
_cell.length_a   1.000
_cell.length_b   1.000
_cell.length_c   1.000
_cell.angle_alpha   90.00
_cell.angle_beta   90.00
_cell.angle_gamma   90.00
#
_symmetry.space_group_name_H-M   'P 1'
#
loop_
_entity.id
_entity.type
_entity.pdbx_description
1 polymer ?
#
loop_
_entity_poly.entity_id
_entity_poly.type
_entity_poly.pdbx_seq_one_letter_code
_entity_poly.pdbx_strand_id
1 'polypeptide(L)'
;MGLFGKKPLKIGLIGLGKIAVDQHIPSIRGNKNLELVAGCSPHTRPEGVKAYPDMDAMLKAHPEIEAIAICTPPQIRHKIAKAVIATGRHVFLEKPPAATLGEAEAIKTLAQAKGVSLLASWHSRFAPAVEATRKWVSERPIKNITIHWKENVRQWHPGQAWIFEPGGMGVFDPGINSLSILTRILKDAVMVKKADLHIPVNCDAPIQ
;
A
#
# COMPACT_ATOMS: atom_id res chain seq x y z
N MET A 1 23.38 24.74 -17.37
CA MET A 1 23.46 23.65 -16.40
C MET A 1 22.69 22.46 -16.97
N GLY A 2 23.38 21.38 -17.33
CA GLY A 2 22.99 20.40 -18.34
C GLY A 2 21.71 19.62 -18.05
N LEU A 3 20.87 19.55 -19.05
CA LEU A 3 19.69 18.72 -19.20
C LEU A 3 20.07 17.23 -19.44
N PHE A 4 20.72 16.58 -18.49
CA PHE A 4 20.77 15.12 -18.51
C PHE A 4 19.52 14.62 -17.82
N GLY A 5 18.56 14.12 -18.60
CA GLY A 5 17.37 13.48 -18.09
C GLY A 5 17.76 12.37 -17.11
N LYS A 6 17.22 12.40 -15.87
CA LYS A 6 17.40 11.31 -14.92
C LYS A 6 16.88 10.04 -15.58
N LYS A 7 17.67 8.94 -15.51
CA LYS A 7 17.20 7.62 -15.96
C LYS A 7 15.96 7.24 -15.19
N PRO A 8 14.98 6.56 -15.82
CA PRO A 8 13.83 6.03 -15.10
C PRO A 8 14.25 5.12 -13.95
N LEU A 9 13.55 5.22 -12.82
CA LEU A 9 13.71 4.31 -11.68
C LEU A 9 13.21 2.93 -12.08
N LYS A 10 14.04 1.91 -11.96
CA LYS A 10 13.76 0.52 -12.33
C LYS A 10 13.01 -0.18 -11.21
N ILE A 11 11.77 -0.60 -11.48
CA ILE A 11 10.83 -1.13 -10.50
C ILE A 11 10.52 -2.59 -10.78
N GLY A 12 10.58 -3.41 -9.71
CA GLY A 12 10.01 -4.75 -9.64
C GLY A 12 8.66 -4.75 -8.89
N LEU A 13 7.78 -5.69 -9.20
CA LEU A 13 6.52 -5.90 -8.48
C LEU A 13 6.53 -7.25 -7.75
N ILE A 14 6.08 -7.28 -6.49
CA ILE A 14 5.80 -8.51 -5.75
C ILE A 14 4.31 -8.61 -5.45
N GLY A 15 3.68 -9.70 -5.94
CA GLY A 15 2.24 -9.87 -5.91
C GLY A 15 1.59 -9.26 -7.16
N LEU A 16 1.30 -10.10 -8.15
CA LEU A 16 0.71 -9.70 -9.43
C LEU A 16 -0.81 -9.90 -9.45
N GLY A 17 -1.46 -9.62 -8.32
CA GLY A 17 -2.92 -9.69 -8.17
C GLY A 17 -3.63 -8.47 -8.74
N LYS A 18 -4.94 -8.37 -8.41
CA LYS A 18 -5.85 -7.34 -8.94
C LYS A 18 -5.29 -5.92 -8.83
N ILE A 19 -4.82 -5.51 -7.65
CA ILE A 19 -4.32 -4.13 -7.46
C ILE A 19 -3.07 -3.83 -8.31
N ALA A 20 -2.20 -4.82 -8.49
CA ALA A 20 -1.03 -4.67 -9.35
C ALA A 20 -1.44 -4.47 -10.81
N VAL A 21 -2.39 -5.26 -11.30
CA VAL A 21 -2.87 -5.22 -12.69
C VAL A 21 -3.68 -3.95 -12.96
N ASP A 22 -4.60 -3.59 -12.05
CA ASP A 22 -5.53 -2.48 -12.28
C ASP A 22 -4.88 -1.11 -12.05
N GLN A 23 -3.88 -1.02 -11.18
CA GLN A 23 -3.34 0.27 -10.75
C GLN A 23 -1.83 0.41 -10.94
N HIS A 24 -1.01 -0.50 -10.38
CA HIS A 24 0.45 -0.31 -10.38
C HIS A 24 1.06 -0.41 -11.78
N ILE A 25 0.73 -1.45 -12.53
CA ILE A 25 1.29 -1.66 -13.87
C ILE A 25 0.95 -0.49 -14.80
N PRO A 26 -0.33 -0.06 -14.92
CA PRO A 26 -0.67 1.10 -15.74
C PRO A 26 -0.01 2.40 -15.27
N SER A 27 0.04 2.64 -13.95
CA SER A 27 0.63 3.85 -13.37
C SER A 27 2.15 3.92 -13.61
N ILE A 28 2.86 2.80 -13.47
CA ILE A 28 4.29 2.74 -13.74
C ILE A 28 4.55 2.98 -15.23
N ARG A 29 3.80 2.29 -16.11
CA ARG A 29 3.95 2.43 -17.57
C ARG A 29 3.60 3.82 -18.08
N GLY A 30 2.65 4.50 -17.44
CA GLY A 30 2.25 5.87 -17.77
C GLY A 30 3.20 6.95 -17.28
N ASN A 31 4.20 6.61 -16.48
CA ASN A 31 5.13 7.59 -15.90
C ASN A 31 6.53 7.46 -16.50
N LYS A 32 6.96 8.47 -17.26
CA LYS A 32 8.27 8.50 -17.92
C LYS A 32 9.49 8.41 -16.98
N ASN A 33 9.31 8.62 -15.69
CA ASN A 33 10.37 8.52 -14.70
C ASN A 33 10.46 7.13 -14.05
N LEU A 34 9.61 6.19 -14.44
CA LEU A 34 9.51 4.83 -13.89
C LEU A 34 9.63 3.81 -15.04
N GLU A 35 10.25 2.66 -14.75
CA GLU A 35 10.36 1.54 -15.68
C GLU A 35 9.95 0.25 -14.96
N LEU A 36 8.91 -0.41 -15.45
CA LEU A 36 8.54 -1.74 -14.96
C LEU A 36 9.45 -2.78 -15.60
N VAL A 37 10.37 -3.33 -14.83
CA VAL A 37 11.36 -4.32 -15.29
C VAL A 37 10.77 -5.72 -15.29
N ALA A 38 10.21 -6.15 -14.14
CA ALA A 38 9.68 -7.49 -13.94
C ALA A 38 8.72 -7.52 -12.75
N GLY A 39 8.06 -8.67 -12.57
CA GLY A 39 7.29 -8.95 -11.37
C GLY A 39 7.43 -10.39 -10.91
N CYS A 40 7.01 -10.69 -9.68
CA CYS A 40 6.93 -12.06 -9.21
C CYS A 40 5.59 -12.36 -8.51
N SER A 41 5.11 -13.56 -8.75
CA SER A 41 3.93 -14.13 -8.09
C SER A 41 3.95 -15.64 -8.28
N PRO A 42 3.54 -16.45 -7.30
CA PRO A 42 3.51 -17.91 -7.49
C PRO A 42 2.51 -18.36 -8.56
N HIS A 43 1.41 -17.61 -8.75
CA HIS A 43 0.28 -18.09 -9.58
C HIS A 43 -0.11 -17.15 -10.72
N THR A 44 0.22 -15.87 -10.67
CA THR A 44 -0.30 -14.87 -11.61
C THR A 44 0.76 -14.44 -12.62
N ARG A 45 0.39 -14.40 -13.89
CA ARG A 45 1.25 -14.00 -15.02
C ARG A 45 0.50 -13.00 -15.90
N PRO A 46 0.46 -11.70 -15.53
CA PRO A 46 -0.21 -10.68 -16.35
C PRO A 46 0.46 -10.53 -17.71
N GLU A 47 -0.35 -10.26 -18.72
CA GLU A 47 0.14 -10.01 -20.08
C GLU A 47 1.13 -8.83 -20.12
N GLY A 48 2.20 -9.00 -20.88
CA GLY A 48 3.24 -7.99 -21.06
C GLY A 48 4.10 -7.73 -19.82
N VAL A 49 4.04 -8.58 -18.77
CA VAL A 49 4.93 -8.51 -17.60
C VAL A 49 5.84 -9.73 -17.58
N LYS A 50 7.15 -9.51 -17.52
CA LYS A 50 8.12 -10.59 -17.24
C LYS A 50 7.88 -11.08 -15.81
N ALA A 51 7.25 -12.25 -15.66
CA ALA A 51 6.82 -12.75 -14.37
C ALA A 51 7.63 -13.96 -13.91
N TYR A 52 8.10 -13.91 -12.67
CA TYR A 52 8.92 -14.93 -12.00
C TYR A 52 8.11 -15.63 -10.89
N PRO A 53 8.49 -16.86 -10.48
CA PRO A 53 7.80 -17.55 -9.42
C PRO A 53 7.95 -16.86 -8.05
N ASP A 54 9.10 -16.28 -7.79
CA ASP A 54 9.48 -15.65 -6.52
C ASP A 54 10.43 -14.46 -6.71
N MET A 55 10.74 -13.80 -5.60
CA MET A 55 11.61 -12.62 -5.56
C MET A 55 13.06 -12.97 -5.95
N ASP A 56 13.56 -14.09 -5.51
CA ASP A 56 14.98 -14.46 -5.71
C ASP A 56 15.24 -14.73 -7.19
N ALA A 57 14.36 -15.45 -7.84
CA ALA A 57 14.43 -15.68 -9.28
C ALA A 57 14.32 -14.36 -10.07
N MET A 58 13.42 -13.47 -9.67
CA MET A 58 13.27 -12.15 -10.29
C MET A 58 14.55 -11.31 -10.13
N LEU A 59 15.07 -11.20 -8.93
CA LEU A 59 16.26 -10.37 -8.65
C LEU A 59 17.55 -10.94 -9.20
N LYS A 60 17.65 -12.25 -9.34
CA LYS A 60 18.76 -12.92 -10.01
C LYS A 60 18.77 -12.60 -11.51
N ALA A 61 17.60 -12.59 -12.14
CA ALA A 61 17.45 -12.28 -13.56
C ALA A 61 17.57 -10.77 -13.85
N HIS A 62 17.19 -9.92 -12.88
CA HIS A 62 17.12 -8.47 -13.00
C HIS A 62 17.80 -7.77 -11.81
N PRO A 63 19.13 -7.88 -11.66
CA PRO A 63 19.87 -7.22 -10.58
C PRO A 63 19.79 -5.69 -10.62
N GLU A 64 19.44 -5.13 -11.78
CA GLU A 64 19.28 -3.69 -12.02
C GLU A 64 18.01 -3.08 -11.38
N ILE A 65 17.10 -3.88 -10.82
CA ILE A 65 15.92 -3.38 -10.10
C ILE A 65 16.37 -2.59 -8.86
N GLU A 66 15.94 -1.34 -8.78
CA GLU A 66 16.33 -0.39 -7.73
C GLU A 66 15.26 -0.30 -6.61
N ALA A 67 13.98 -0.45 -6.99
CA ALA A 67 12.84 -0.35 -6.08
C ALA A 67 11.86 -1.49 -6.31
N ILE A 68 11.16 -1.89 -5.25
CA ILE A 68 10.14 -2.94 -5.32
C ILE A 68 8.82 -2.43 -4.74
N ALA A 69 7.76 -2.54 -5.53
CA ALA A 69 6.40 -2.33 -5.06
C ALA A 69 5.80 -3.68 -4.62
N ILE A 70 5.29 -3.71 -3.38
CA ILE A 70 4.74 -4.92 -2.75
C ILE A 70 3.22 -4.80 -2.69
N CYS A 71 2.55 -5.60 -3.52
CA CYS A 71 1.09 -5.61 -3.72
C CYS A 71 0.41 -6.85 -3.09
N THR A 72 1.11 -7.56 -2.20
CA THR A 72 0.57 -8.73 -1.51
C THR A 72 -0.41 -8.33 -0.39
N PRO A 73 -1.25 -9.27 0.11
CA PRO A 73 -2.05 -9.05 1.30
C PRO A 73 -1.20 -8.63 2.53
N PRO A 74 -1.77 -7.85 3.46
CA PRO A 74 -1.02 -7.28 4.60
C PRO A 74 -0.42 -8.33 5.54
N GLN A 75 -1.06 -9.51 5.69
CA GLN A 75 -0.61 -10.59 6.57
C GLN A 75 0.82 -11.08 6.28
N ILE A 76 1.20 -11.10 5.00
CA ILE A 76 2.53 -11.58 4.57
C ILE A 76 3.50 -10.47 4.19
N ARG A 77 2.99 -9.23 4.12
CA ARG A 77 3.72 -8.07 3.59
C ARG A 77 4.95 -7.73 4.42
N HIS A 78 4.84 -7.80 5.75
CA HIS A 78 5.96 -7.54 6.66
C HIS A 78 7.16 -8.42 6.36
N LYS A 79 6.97 -9.75 6.22
CA LYS A 79 8.03 -10.69 5.90
C LYS A 79 8.70 -10.36 4.56
N ILE A 80 7.90 -10.07 3.54
CA ILE A 80 8.39 -9.74 2.21
C ILE A 80 9.15 -8.41 2.23
N ALA A 81 8.62 -7.37 2.88
CA ALA A 81 9.27 -6.07 2.99
C ALA A 81 10.65 -6.17 3.65
N LYS A 82 10.77 -6.94 4.73
CA LYS A 82 12.06 -7.18 5.38
C LYS A 82 13.07 -7.85 4.44
N ALA A 83 12.63 -8.84 3.68
CA ALA A 83 13.49 -9.52 2.70
C ALA A 83 13.95 -8.57 1.59
N VAL A 84 13.06 -7.74 1.06
CA VAL A 84 13.41 -6.71 0.06
C VAL A 84 14.41 -5.71 0.62
N ILE A 85 14.15 -5.16 1.82
CA ILE A 85 15.05 -4.18 2.47
C ILE A 85 16.42 -4.78 2.70
N ALA A 86 16.51 -6.06 3.07
CA ALA A 86 17.77 -6.76 3.26
C ALA A 86 18.64 -6.80 2.00
N THR A 87 18.02 -6.74 0.81
CA THR A 87 18.73 -6.64 -0.48
C THR A 87 19.22 -5.24 -0.83
N GLY A 88 18.95 -4.23 0.01
CA GLY A 88 19.34 -2.83 -0.23
C GLY A 88 18.45 -2.08 -1.21
N ARG A 89 17.28 -2.59 -1.54
CA ARG A 89 16.35 -1.97 -2.49
C ARG A 89 15.33 -1.08 -1.78
N HIS A 90 14.91 0.01 -2.45
CA HIS A 90 13.82 0.86 -2.01
C HIS A 90 12.50 0.11 -2.03
N VAL A 91 11.58 0.47 -1.14
CA VAL A 91 10.31 -0.25 -0.97
C VAL A 91 9.11 0.68 -1.07
N PHE A 92 8.16 0.28 -1.90
CA PHE A 92 6.83 0.86 -1.96
C PHE A 92 5.81 -0.19 -1.49
N LEU A 93 5.05 0.14 -0.45
CA LEU A 93 4.07 -0.77 0.16
C LEU A 93 2.65 -0.35 -0.20
N GLU A 94 1.82 -1.30 -0.60
CA GLU A 94 0.39 -1.09 -0.61
C GLU A 94 -0.17 -0.84 0.80
N LYS A 95 -1.28 -0.11 0.87
CA LYS A 95 -2.00 0.10 2.13
C LYS A 95 -2.77 -1.17 2.56
N PRO A 96 -2.87 -1.40 3.87
CA PRO A 96 -1.99 -0.87 4.92
C PRO A 96 -0.58 -1.45 4.79
N PRO A 97 0.46 -0.75 5.24
CA PRO A 97 1.86 -1.20 5.04
C PRO A 97 2.16 -2.54 5.71
N ALA A 98 1.41 -2.92 6.74
CA ALA A 98 1.51 -4.18 7.47
C ALA A 98 0.17 -4.51 8.14
N ALA A 99 0.03 -5.71 8.70
CA ALA A 99 -1.16 -6.12 9.43
C ALA A 99 -1.27 -5.47 10.82
N THR A 100 -0.14 -5.11 11.42
CA THR A 100 -0.08 -4.47 12.75
C THR A 100 0.84 -3.24 12.75
N LEU A 101 0.65 -2.36 13.75
CA LEU A 101 1.53 -1.20 13.96
C LEU A 101 2.96 -1.62 14.29
N GLY A 102 3.14 -2.67 15.08
CA GLY A 102 4.47 -3.18 15.43
C GLY A 102 5.25 -3.66 14.20
N GLU A 103 4.60 -4.33 13.28
CA GLU A 103 5.19 -4.72 12.00
C GLU A 103 5.56 -3.51 11.14
N ALA A 104 4.70 -2.50 11.07
CA ALA A 104 4.95 -1.27 10.32
C ALA A 104 6.16 -0.50 10.88
N GLU A 105 6.28 -0.38 12.21
CA GLU A 105 7.43 0.24 12.86
C GLU A 105 8.72 -0.57 12.66
N ALA A 106 8.65 -1.90 12.70
CA ALA A 106 9.79 -2.77 12.43
C ALA A 106 10.32 -2.61 10.99
N ILE A 107 9.44 -2.53 10.00
CA ILE A 107 9.81 -2.26 8.60
C ILE A 107 10.48 -0.89 8.48
N LYS A 108 9.89 0.13 9.09
CA LYS A 108 10.41 1.51 9.08
C LYS A 108 11.80 1.59 9.68
N THR A 109 11.99 1.00 10.87
CA THR A 109 13.28 0.96 11.56
C THR A 109 14.34 0.26 10.70
N LEU A 110 13.99 -0.87 10.09
CA LEU A 110 14.92 -1.61 9.24
C LEU A 110 15.28 -0.81 7.97
N ALA A 111 14.32 -0.14 7.33
CA ALA A 111 14.57 0.68 6.16
C ALA A 111 15.53 1.84 6.50
N GLN A 112 15.34 2.50 7.63
CA GLN A 112 16.24 3.54 8.13
C GLN A 112 17.65 3.01 8.36
N ALA A 113 17.78 1.86 9.05
CA ALA A 113 19.06 1.24 9.33
C ALA A 113 19.82 0.81 8.06
N LYS A 114 19.09 0.46 7.00
CA LYS A 114 19.65 0.07 5.69
C LYS A 114 19.84 1.26 4.72
N GLY A 115 19.42 2.46 5.09
CA GLY A 115 19.51 3.64 4.23
C GLY A 115 18.66 3.57 2.97
N VAL A 116 17.57 2.78 2.98
CA VAL A 116 16.66 2.66 1.84
C VAL A 116 15.39 3.48 2.05
N SER A 117 14.80 3.95 0.97
CA SER A 117 13.53 4.67 1.02
C SER A 117 12.37 3.68 1.23
N LEU A 118 11.45 4.06 2.11
CA LEU A 118 10.20 3.34 2.36
C LEU A 118 9.02 4.27 2.13
N LEU A 119 8.09 3.89 1.28
CA LEU A 119 6.85 4.61 1.01
C LEU A 119 5.66 3.68 1.18
N ALA A 120 4.63 4.13 1.91
CA ALA A 120 3.33 3.47 1.98
C ALA A 120 2.30 4.22 1.12
N SER A 121 1.51 3.48 0.35
CA SER A 121 0.56 4.04 -0.62
C SER A 121 -0.73 4.53 0.04
N TRP A 122 -0.67 5.59 0.81
CA TRP A 122 -1.85 6.27 1.33
C TRP A 122 -2.54 7.09 0.23
N HIS A 123 -2.96 6.41 -0.82
CA HIS A 123 -3.47 7.03 -2.06
C HIS A 123 -4.65 7.98 -1.84
N SER A 124 -5.54 7.67 -0.88
CA SER A 124 -6.72 8.51 -0.59
C SER A 124 -6.37 9.92 -0.11
N ARG A 125 -5.16 10.13 0.44
CA ARG A 125 -4.64 11.45 0.83
C ARG A 125 -4.41 12.38 -0.36
N PHE A 126 -4.32 11.84 -1.57
CA PHE A 126 -4.10 12.57 -2.82
C PHE A 126 -5.39 12.82 -3.61
N ALA A 127 -6.56 12.47 -3.06
CA ALA A 127 -7.83 12.78 -3.69
C ALA A 127 -7.98 14.31 -3.87
N PRO A 128 -8.56 14.78 -4.99
CA PRO A 128 -8.52 16.20 -5.39
C PRO A 128 -8.99 17.19 -4.32
N ALA A 129 -10.00 16.81 -3.51
CA ALA A 129 -10.57 17.69 -2.49
C ALA A 129 -9.75 17.74 -1.18
N VAL A 130 -8.79 16.83 -0.96
CA VAL A 130 -8.13 16.68 0.36
C VAL A 130 -7.34 17.91 0.75
N GLU A 131 -6.52 18.46 -0.13
CA GLU A 131 -5.71 19.64 0.20
C GLU A 131 -6.57 20.91 0.34
N ALA A 132 -7.62 21.04 -0.48
CA ALA A 132 -8.58 22.15 -0.32
C ALA A 132 -9.31 22.05 1.03
N THR A 133 -9.75 20.85 1.42
CA THR A 133 -10.38 20.59 2.72
C THR A 133 -9.39 20.87 3.87
N ARG A 134 -8.14 20.44 3.76
CA ARG A 134 -7.10 20.70 4.75
C ARG A 134 -6.91 22.20 5.00
N LYS A 135 -6.82 22.98 3.91
CA LYS A 135 -6.72 24.44 4.01
C LYS A 135 -7.96 25.02 4.69
N TRP A 136 -9.16 24.64 4.24
CA TRP A 136 -10.43 25.12 4.77
C TRP A 136 -10.57 24.83 6.28
N VAL A 137 -10.24 23.60 6.71
CA VAL A 137 -10.25 23.18 8.12
C VAL A 137 -9.23 23.96 8.96
N SER A 138 -8.04 24.24 8.40
CA SER A 138 -6.97 24.95 9.13
C SER A 138 -7.29 26.41 9.48
N GLU A 139 -8.27 26.99 8.81
CA GLU A 139 -8.70 28.40 8.98
C GLU A 139 -9.93 28.54 9.89
N ARG A 140 -10.47 27.43 10.41
CA ARG A 140 -11.75 27.43 11.14
C ARG A 140 -11.70 26.53 12.37
N PRO A 141 -12.43 26.87 13.45
CA PRO A 141 -12.63 25.96 14.57
C PRO A 141 -13.60 24.87 14.17
N ILE A 142 -13.14 23.62 14.15
CA ILE A 142 -13.98 22.44 13.85
C ILE A 142 -14.48 21.86 15.18
N LYS A 143 -15.79 21.81 15.37
CA LYS A 143 -16.41 21.22 16.56
C LYS A 143 -16.66 19.73 16.39
N ASN A 144 -17.18 19.31 15.24
CA ASN A 144 -17.55 17.94 14.95
C ASN A 144 -17.18 17.60 13.51
N ILE A 145 -16.78 16.35 13.29
CA ILE A 145 -16.62 15.73 11.97
C ILE A 145 -17.35 14.40 12.02
N THR A 146 -18.23 14.16 11.05
CA THR A 146 -18.89 12.86 10.87
C THR A 146 -18.43 12.28 9.54
N ILE A 147 -17.99 11.02 9.55
CA ILE A 147 -17.54 10.31 8.36
C ILE A 147 -18.38 9.04 8.20
N HIS A 148 -19.04 8.92 7.05
CA HIS A 148 -19.71 7.69 6.63
C HIS A 148 -18.93 7.08 5.46
N TRP A 149 -18.18 6.01 5.73
CA TRP A 149 -17.41 5.30 4.71
C TRP A 149 -18.03 3.92 4.50
N LYS A 150 -18.56 3.69 3.32
CA LYS A 150 -19.23 2.43 2.96
C LYS A 150 -18.73 1.96 1.61
N GLU A 151 -18.28 0.71 1.54
CA GLU A 151 -17.82 0.09 0.30
C GLU A 151 -18.44 -1.29 0.11
N ASN A 152 -18.60 -1.68 -1.15
CA ASN A 152 -19.02 -3.05 -1.48
C ASN A 152 -17.78 -3.93 -1.63
N VAL A 153 -17.53 -4.78 -0.64
CA VAL A 153 -16.39 -5.70 -0.64
C VAL A 153 -16.37 -6.62 -1.89
N ARG A 154 -17.53 -7.02 -2.41
CA ARG A 154 -17.60 -7.89 -3.59
C ARG A 154 -17.15 -7.19 -4.87
N GLN A 155 -17.20 -5.86 -4.90
CA GLN A 155 -16.68 -5.06 -6.01
C GLN A 155 -15.16 -4.94 -5.96
N TRP A 156 -14.61 -4.68 -4.77
CA TRP A 156 -13.18 -4.39 -4.60
C TRP A 156 -12.34 -5.64 -4.36
N HIS A 157 -12.92 -6.64 -3.68
CA HIS A 157 -12.25 -7.91 -3.32
C HIS A 157 -13.02 -9.14 -3.83
N PRO A 158 -13.33 -9.24 -5.13
CA PRO A 158 -14.08 -10.38 -5.66
C PRO A 158 -13.28 -11.68 -5.48
N GLY A 159 -13.87 -12.66 -4.77
CA GLY A 159 -13.23 -13.95 -4.52
C GLY A 159 -12.01 -13.92 -3.57
N GLN A 160 -11.75 -12.81 -2.90
CA GLN A 160 -10.59 -12.67 -2.01
C GLN A 160 -11.02 -12.93 -0.55
N ALA A 161 -11.04 -14.21 -0.15
CA ALA A 161 -11.44 -14.62 1.20
C ALA A 161 -10.56 -14.02 2.31
N TRP A 162 -9.28 -13.78 2.01
CA TRP A 162 -8.29 -13.26 2.96
C TRP A 162 -8.73 -12.00 3.70
N ILE A 163 -9.66 -11.20 3.12
CA ILE A 163 -10.14 -9.97 3.74
C ILE A 163 -10.89 -10.23 5.06
N PHE A 164 -11.48 -11.43 5.19
CA PHE A 164 -12.26 -11.87 6.35
C PHE A 164 -11.53 -12.88 7.24
N GLU A 165 -10.33 -13.31 6.83
CA GLU A 165 -9.47 -14.21 7.58
C GLU A 165 -8.68 -13.45 8.67
N PRO A 166 -8.02 -14.16 9.62
CA PRO A 166 -7.16 -13.52 10.63
C PRO A 166 -6.10 -12.61 9.98
N GLY A 167 -6.04 -11.37 10.45
CA GLY A 167 -5.16 -10.32 9.87
C GLY A 167 -5.63 -9.73 8.54
N GLY A 168 -6.82 -10.12 8.06
CA GLY A 168 -7.38 -9.67 6.78
C GLY A 168 -7.97 -8.28 6.77
N MET A 169 -8.06 -7.60 7.89
CA MET A 169 -8.50 -6.22 8.07
C MET A 169 -10.02 -5.99 8.00
N GLY A 170 -10.82 -6.79 7.30
CA GLY A 170 -12.27 -6.59 7.19
C GLY A 170 -12.65 -5.15 6.85
N VAL A 171 -13.51 -4.53 7.67
CA VAL A 171 -13.94 -3.12 7.50
C VAL A 171 -12.79 -2.12 7.61
N PHE A 172 -11.67 -2.47 8.21
CA PHE A 172 -10.51 -1.59 8.28
C PHE A 172 -9.81 -1.42 6.93
N ASP A 173 -9.96 -2.35 6.01
CA ASP A 173 -9.35 -2.20 4.68
C ASP A 173 -9.89 -0.95 3.94
N PRO A 174 -11.21 -0.73 3.80
CA PRO A 174 -11.73 0.54 3.31
C PRO A 174 -11.63 1.67 4.35
N GLY A 175 -11.87 1.38 5.63
CA GLY A 175 -11.92 2.39 6.70
C GLY A 175 -10.61 3.16 6.87
N ILE A 176 -9.47 2.52 6.64
CA ILE A 176 -8.17 3.17 6.74
C ILE A 176 -7.97 4.29 5.70
N ASN A 177 -8.71 4.26 4.60
CA ASN A 177 -8.71 5.33 3.61
C ASN A 177 -9.29 6.63 4.23
N SER A 178 -10.43 6.53 4.90
CA SER A 178 -11.04 7.68 5.58
C SER A 178 -10.17 8.21 6.72
N LEU A 179 -9.56 7.31 7.51
CA LEU A 179 -8.62 7.69 8.57
C LEU A 179 -7.38 8.37 8.02
N SER A 180 -6.88 7.93 6.87
CA SER A 180 -5.73 8.56 6.21
C SER A 180 -6.04 9.99 5.74
N ILE A 181 -7.27 10.24 5.28
CA ILE A 181 -7.74 11.59 4.93
C ILE A 181 -7.89 12.42 6.21
N LEU A 182 -8.58 11.89 7.23
CA LEU A 182 -8.82 12.59 8.48
C LEU A 182 -7.51 13.09 9.12
N THR A 183 -6.52 12.19 9.23
CA THR A 183 -5.20 12.52 9.79
C THR A 183 -4.37 13.44 8.86
N ARG A 184 -4.75 13.60 7.60
CA ARG A 184 -4.14 14.56 6.69
C ARG A 184 -4.72 15.96 6.84
N ILE A 185 -6.04 16.07 7.02
CA ILE A 185 -6.73 17.36 7.06
C ILE A 185 -6.67 18.03 8.43
N LEU A 186 -6.57 17.26 9.52
CA LEU A 186 -6.46 17.78 10.89
C LEU A 186 -5.00 18.05 11.26
N LYS A 187 -4.77 19.09 12.07
CA LYS A 187 -3.45 19.39 12.65
C LYS A 187 -3.14 18.55 13.88
N ASP A 188 -4.18 18.32 14.69
CA ASP A 188 -4.06 17.64 15.97
C ASP A 188 -4.20 16.13 15.84
N ALA A 189 -3.60 15.39 16.76
CA ALA A 189 -3.71 13.96 16.82
C ALA A 189 -5.16 13.52 17.13
N VAL A 190 -5.61 12.49 16.45
CA VAL A 190 -6.93 11.89 16.67
C VAL A 190 -6.78 10.69 17.60
N MET A 191 -7.57 10.65 18.66
CA MET A 191 -7.57 9.57 19.65
C MET A 191 -8.89 8.81 19.60
N VAL A 192 -8.82 7.47 19.60
CA VAL A 192 -10.00 6.61 19.69
C VAL A 192 -10.50 6.62 21.12
N LYS A 193 -11.76 6.98 21.33
CA LYS A 193 -12.43 6.87 22.64
C LYS A 193 -13.28 5.61 22.76
N LYS A 194 -13.94 5.20 21.68
CA LYS A 194 -14.82 4.04 21.64
C LYS A 194 -14.80 3.46 20.22
N ALA A 195 -14.90 2.14 20.13
CA ALA A 195 -15.13 1.43 18.90
C ALA A 195 -16.14 0.31 19.16
N ASP A 196 -17.13 0.18 18.29
CA ASP A 196 -18.06 -0.93 18.25
C ASP A 196 -17.84 -1.67 16.93
N LEU A 197 -17.49 -2.96 17.00
CA LEU A 197 -17.14 -3.75 15.82
C LEU A 197 -18.11 -4.94 15.70
N HIS A 198 -18.65 -5.13 14.52
CA HIS A 198 -19.50 -6.27 14.19
C HIS A 198 -18.70 -7.33 13.43
N ILE A 199 -18.49 -8.47 14.07
CA ILE A 199 -17.79 -9.63 13.50
C ILE A 199 -18.82 -10.76 13.35
N PRO A 200 -19.19 -11.15 12.13
CA PRO A 200 -20.06 -12.28 11.89
C PRO A 200 -19.45 -13.60 12.37
N VAL A 201 -20.28 -14.57 12.71
CA VAL A 201 -19.85 -15.90 13.23
C VAL A 201 -18.91 -16.63 12.26
N ASN A 202 -19.05 -16.37 10.98
CA ASN A 202 -18.24 -17.00 9.90
C ASN A 202 -17.07 -16.13 9.40
N CYS A 203 -16.69 -15.11 10.16
CA CYS A 203 -15.58 -14.23 9.81
C CYS A 203 -14.66 -14.05 11.02
N ASP A 204 -13.37 -13.81 10.75
CA ASP A 204 -12.38 -13.48 11.77
C ASP A 204 -12.01 -11.98 11.77
N ALA A 205 -12.66 -11.21 10.89
CA ALA A 205 -12.48 -9.77 10.78
C ALA A 205 -13.83 -9.04 10.80
N PRO A 206 -13.89 -7.81 11.32
CA PRO A 206 -15.13 -7.04 11.39
C PRO A 206 -15.61 -6.61 10.00
N ILE A 207 -16.93 -6.57 9.83
CA ILE A 207 -17.59 -6.07 8.61
C ILE A 207 -18.23 -4.69 8.78
N GLN A 208 -18.37 -4.25 10.03
CA GLN A 208 -18.88 -2.93 10.40
C GLN A 208 -18.19 -2.46 11.67
#